data_80ec20c3c80e2d5dec7b3c45f8fba47f
#
_entry.id   80ec20c3c80e2d5dec7b3c45f8fba47f
#
_cell.length_a   1.000
_cell.length_b   1.000
_cell.length_c   1.000
_cell.angle_alpha   90.00
_cell.angle_beta   90.00
_cell.angle_gamma   90.00
#
_symmetry.space_group_name_H-M   'P 1'
#
loop_
_entity.id
_entity.type
_entity.pdbx_description
1 polymer ?
#
loop_
_entity_poly.entity_id
_entity_poly.type
_entity_poly.pdbx_seq_one_letter_code
_entity_poly.pdbx_strand_id
1 'polypeptide(L)'
;MLKVRDIMVKKVVTAKENTTLESAIEMLHQKHIGSVVITNKDEKCRGIFTERDAIRTAAQKIPLATPLKKVMTKKVITIREGATLSEAMGVIASHRVRHLPVVDRQEKIVGLLSMRAFLDELFGIKKM
;
A
#
# COMPACT_ATOMS: atom_id res chain seq x y z
N MET A 1 -7.24 5.13 23.27
CA MET A 1 -7.07 5.82 21.99
C MET A 1 -6.69 4.82 20.91
N LEU A 2 -7.42 4.85 19.81
CA LEU A 2 -7.14 3.93 18.69
C LEU A 2 -5.81 4.26 18.01
N LYS A 3 -5.09 3.21 17.68
CA LYS A 3 -3.82 3.28 16.98
C LYS A 3 -3.93 2.62 15.62
N VAL A 4 -2.99 2.93 14.75
CA VAL A 4 -2.94 2.36 13.40
C VAL A 4 -3.07 0.84 13.42
N ARG A 5 -2.36 0.16 14.34
CA ARG A 5 -2.40 -1.31 14.44
C ARG A 5 -3.80 -1.86 14.73
N ASP A 6 -4.68 -1.04 15.29
CA ASP A 6 -6.04 -1.49 15.64
C ASP A 6 -6.95 -1.63 14.44
N ILE A 7 -6.66 -0.90 13.35
CA ILE A 7 -7.51 -0.92 12.14
C ILE A 7 -6.78 -1.27 10.85
N MET A 8 -5.47 -1.43 10.86
CA MET A 8 -4.72 -1.77 9.64
C MET A 8 -5.09 -3.16 9.13
N VAL A 9 -4.95 -3.36 7.82
CA VAL A 9 -5.03 -4.67 7.21
C VAL A 9 -3.71 -5.38 7.50
N LYS A 10 -3.77 -6.56 8.13
CA LYS A 10 -2.56 -7.29 8.52
C LYS A 10 -1.98 -8.17 7.42
N LYS A 11 -2.83 -8.70 6.55
CA LYS A 11 -2.39 -9.54 5.44
C LYS A 11 -2.07 -8.65 4.23
N VAL A 12 -0.88 -8.08 4.23
CA VAL A 12 -0.46 -7.21 3.14
C VAL A 12 0.00 -8.05 1.96
N VAL A 13 -0.52 -7.72 0.78
CA VAL A 13 -0.03 -8.35 -0.45
C VAL A 13 1.24 -7.63 -0.86
N THR A 14 2.33 -8.38 -0.96
CA THR A 14 3.64 -7.84 -1.31
C THR A 14 4.17 -8.49 -2.58
N ALA A 15 5.14 -7.81 -3.20
CA ALA A 15 5.85 -8.30 -4.36
C ALA A 15 7.30 -7.84 -4.28
N LYS A 16 8.15 -8.40 -5.11
CA LYS A 16 9.57 -8.00 -5.18
C LYS A 16 9.79 -7.06 -6.36
N GLU A 17 10.93 -6.37 -6.34
CA GLU A 17 11.25 -5.34 -7.34
C GLU A 17 11.31 -5.87 -8.78
N ASN A 18 11.65 -7.12 -8.97
CA ASN A 18 11.72 -7.75 -10.29
C ASN A 18 10.43 -8.47 -10.70
N THR A 19 9.38 -8.40 -9.89
CA THR A 19 8.05 -8.86 -10.29
C THR A 19 7.60 -8.04 -11.50
N THR A 20 6.95 -8.68 -12.47
CA THR A 20 6.53 -7.97 -13.68
C THR A 20 5.30 -7.11 -13.44
N LEU A 21 5.15 -6.08 -14.28
CA LEU A 21 3.96 -5.24 -14.30
C LEU A 21 2.69 -6.09 -14.49
N GLU A 22 2.73 -7.06 -15.40
CA GLU A 22 1.60 -7.96 -15.64
C GLU A 22 1.18 -8.69 -14.37
N SER A 23 2.15 -9.27 -13.65
CA SER A 23 1.86 -9.98 -12.40
C SER A 23 1.22 -9.07 -11.34
N ALA A 24 1.71 -7.84 -11.23
CA ALA A 24 1.15 -6.89 -10.27
C ALA A 24 -0.29 -6.52 -10.61
N ILE A 25 -0.57 -6.28 -11.89
CA ILE A 25 -1.93 -5.98 -12.36
C ILE A 25 -2.86 -7.16 -12.06
N GLU A 26 -2.39 -8.39 -12.31
CA GLU A 26 -3.16 -9.59 -11.99
C GLU A 26 -3.46 -9.70 -10.50
N MET A 27 -2.49 -9.37 -9.64
CA MET A 27 -2.69 -9.37 -8.20
C MET A 27 -3.80 -8.40 -7.78
N LEU A 28 -3.76 -7.17 -8.32
CA LEU A 28 -4.80 -6.18 -8.02
C LEU A 28 -6.18 -6.69 -8.43
N HIS A 29 -6.26 -7.28 -9.61
CA HIS A 29 -7.53 -7.76 -10.15
C HIS A 29 -8.04 -8.99 -9.39
N GLN A 30 -7.22 -10.02 -9.27
CA GLN A 30 -7.63 -11.30 -8.67
C GLN A 30 -7.93 -11.20 -7.19
N LYS A 31 -7.19 -10.36 -6.47
CA LYS A 31 -7.32 -10.21 -5.02
C LYS A 31 -8.26 -9.07 -4.62
N HIS A 32 -8.79 -8.33 -5.60
CA HIS A 32 -9.68 -7.18 -5.35
C HIS A 32 -9.07 -6.18 -4.37
N ILE A 33 -7.80 -5.83 -4.59
CA ILE A 33 -7.06 -4.90 -3.73
C ILE A 33 -6.65 -3.67 -4.52
N GLY A 34 -6.37 -2.58 -3.81
CA GLY A 34 -6.03 -1.29 -4.41
C GLY A 34 -4.53 -1.04 -4.52
N SER A 35 -3.71 -1.85 -3.89
CA SER A 35 -2.26 -1.65 -3.92
C SER A 35 -1.50 -2.93 -3.60
N VAL A 36 -0.25 -2.99 -4.11
CA VAL A 36 0.73 -4.02 -3.79
C VAL A 36 1.95 -3.31 -3.23
N VAL A 37 2.43 -3.73 -2.08
CA VAL A 37 3.64 -3.16 -1.47
C VAL A 37 4.85 -3.93 -1.98
N ILE A 38 5.84 -3.21 -2.47
CA ILE A 38 7.07 -3.82 -2.97
C ILE A 38 8.12 -3.83 -1.87
N THR A 39 8.64 -5.00 -1.55
CA THR A 39 9.61 -5.19 -0.46
C THR A 39 10.90 -5.78 -0.98
N ASN A 40 11.97 -5.57 -0.22
CA ASN A 40 13.24 -6.23 -0.47
C ASN A 40 13.31 -7.55 0.32
N LYS A 41 14.45 -8.23 0.27
CA LYS A 41 14.68 -9.50 0.98
C LYS A 41 14.57 -9.37 2.50
N ASP A 42 14.72 -8.16 3.04
CA ASP A 42 14.61 -7.89 4.48
C ASP A 42 13.22 -7.43 4.87
N GLU A 43 12.24 -7.57 3.97
CA GLU A 43 10.84 -7.18 4.17
C GLU A 43 10.63 -5.68 4.38
N LYS A 44 11.61 -4.87 3.95
CA LYS A 44 11.50 -3.43 4.00
C LYS A 44 10.83 -2.89 2.74
N CYS A 45 10.04 -1.83 2.92
CA CYS A 45 9.32 -1.22 1.81
C CYS A 45 10.27 -0.54 0.82
N ARG A 46 10.17 -0.92 -0.45
CA ARG A 46 10.95 -0.33 -1.54
C ARG A 46 10.09 0.53 -2.45
N GLY A 47 8.80 0.28 -2.45
CA GLY A 47 7.87 0.99 -3.29
C GLY A 47 6.46 0.52 -3.08
N ILE A 48 5.54 1.14 -3.82
CA ILE A 48 4.14 0.74 -3.85
C ILE A 48 3.64 0.83 -5.28
N PHE A 49 2.76 -0.10 -5.66
CA PHE A 49 2.12 -0.12 -6.96
C PHE A 49 0.61 -0.15 -6.74
N THR A 50 -0.08 0.89 -7.21
CA THR A 50 -1.51 1.09 -6.97
C THR A 50 -2.33 0.95 -8.24
N GLU A 51 -3.65 0.96 -8.10
CA GLU A 51 -4.55 0.98 -9.25
C GLU A 51 -4.28 2.19 -10.15
N ARG A 52 -3.94 3.32 -9.55
CA ARG A 52 -3.58 4.53 -10.31
C ARG A 52 -2.32 4.28 -11.15
N ASP A 53 -1.33 3.59 -10.58
CA ASP A 53 -0.12 3.22 -11.32
C ASP A 53 -0.44 2.28 -12.47
N ALA A 54 -1.37 1.33 -12.26
CA ALA A 54 -1.78 0.41 -13.32
C ALA A 54 -2.41 1.17 -14.50
N ILE A 55 -3.29 2.13 -14.20
CA ILE A 55 -3.92 2.96 -15.24
C ILE A 55 -2.86 3.79 -15.97
N ARG A 56 -1.94 4.41 -15.23
CA ARG A 56 -0.86 5.21 -15.83
C ARG A 56 0.02 4.39 -16.75
N THR A 57 0.43 3.20 -16.31
CA THR A 57 1.29 2.33 -17.13
C THR A 57 0.57 1.86 -18.39
N ALA A 58 -0.73 1.58 -18.30
CA ALA A 58 -1.53 1.21 -19.45
C ALA A 58 -1.63 2.37 -20.45
N ALA A 59 -1.91 3.57 -19.95
CA ALA A 59 -2.01 4.78 -20.79
C ALA A 59 -0.69 5.10 -21.49
N GLN A 60 0.43 4.87 -20.80
CA GLN A 60 1.77 5.09 -21.34
C GLN A 60 2.28 3.94 -22.21
N LYS A 61 1.48 2.89 -22.37
CA LYS A 61 1.82 1.71 -23.17
C LYS A 61 3.11 1.04 -22.75
N ILE A 62 3.35 0.99 -21.44
CA ILE A 62 4.53 0.35 -20.88
C ILE A 62 4.39 -1.17 -21.06
N PRO A 63 5.43 -1.86 -21.57
CA PRO A 63 5.36 -3.31 -21.78
C PRO A 63 5.05 -4.07 -20.48
N LEU A 64 4.19 -5.06 -20.57
CA LEU A 64 3.75 -5.86 -19.43
C LEU A 64 4.87 -6.66 -18.75
N ALA A 65 5.96 -6.93 -19.48
CA ALA A 65 7.11 -7.63 -18.94
C ALA A 65 8.05 -6.73 -18.13
N THR A 66 7.77 -5.43 -18.05
CA THR A 66 8.59 -4.47 -17.32
C THR A 66 8.60 -4.80 -15.82
N PRO A 67 9.78 -4.82 -15.16
CA PRO A 67 9.83 -5.07 -13.73
C PRO A 67 9.28 -3.89 -12.93
N LEU A 68 8.64 -4.18 -11.80
CA LEU A 68 8.01 -3.18 -10.95
C LEU A 68 8.95 -2.06 -10.51
N LYS A 69 10.23 -2.36 -10.30
CA LYS A 69 11.21 -1.35 -9.89
C LYS A 69 11.26 -0.15 -10.84
N LYS A 70 10.88 -0.33 -12.11
CA LYS A 70 10.88 0.74 -13.11
C LYS A 70 9.60 1.55 -13.16
N VAL A 71 8.51 1.03 -12.60
CA VAL A 71 7.19 1.67 -12.71
C VAL A 71 6.53 1.98 -11.38
N MET A 72 7.01 1.39 -10.30
CA MET A 72 6.44 1.59 -8.96
C MET A 72 6.69 3.03 -8.46
N THR A 73 5.86 3.48 -7.53
CA THR A 73 6.12 4.70 -6.79
C THR A 73 7.18 4.40 -5.74
N LYS A 74 8.31 5.12 -5.79
CA LYS A 74 9.48 4.85 -4.93
C LYS A 74 9.48 5.62 -3.63
N LYS A 75 8.97 6.85 -3.63
CA LYS A 75 8.90 7.67 -2.42
C LYS A 75 7.62 7.34 -1.67
N VAL A 76 7.65 6.22 -0.95
CA VAL A 76 6.48 5.74 -0.22
C VAL A 76 6.44 6.40 1.15
N ILE A 77 5.27 6.97 1.45
CA ILE A 77 5.00 7.49 2.79
C ILE A 77 4.54 6.31 3.63
N THR A 78 5.23 6.04 4.72
CA THR A 78 4.89 4.96 5.66
C THR A 78 4.50 5.53 7.00
N ILE A 79 3.93 4.69 7.86
CA ILE A 79 3.58 5.08 9.22
C ILE A 79 3.89 3.94 10.17
N ARG A 80 4.20 4.27 11.43
CA ARG A 80 4.45 3.27 12.47
C ARG A 80 3.13 2.69 12.98
N GLU A 81 3.14 1.40 13.31
CA GLU A 81 1.94 0.73 13.81
C GLU A 81 1.44 1.32 15.13
N GLY A 82 2.33 1.93 15.91
CA GLY A 82 1.99 2.55 17.19
C GLY A 82 1.48 3.97 17.07
N ALA A 83 1.46 4.55 15.87
CA ALA A 83 0.92 5.90 15.66
C ALA A 83 -0.58 5.93 15.92
N THR A 84 -1.10 7.10 16.31
CA THR A 84 -2.53 7.29 16.50
C THR A 84 -3.24 7.45 15.18
N LEU A 85 -4.55 7.22 15.16
CA LEU A 85 -5.34 7.47 13.96
C LEU A 85 -5.32 8.95 13.57
N SER A 86 -5.28 9.83 14.56
CA SER A 86 -5.18 11.27 14.31
C SER A 86 -3.90 11.62 13.56
N GLU A 87 -2.77 11.04 13.96
CA GLU A 87 -1.49 11.22 13.26
C GLU A 87 -1.57 10.69 11.83
N ALA A 88 -2.17 9.50 11.66
CA ALA A 88 -2.31 8.90 10.33
C ALA A 88 -3.20 9.74 9.43
N MET A 89 -4.30 10.29 9.96
CA MET A 89 -5.17 11.19 9.19
C MET A 89 -4.41 12.41 8.72
N GLY A 90 -3.56 12.99 9.58
CA GLY A 90 -2.71 14.11 9.21
C GLY A 90 -1.76 13.78 8.07
N VAL A 91 -1.16 12.60 8.11
CA VAL A 91 -0.24 12.14 7.06
C VAL A 91 -0.99 11.96 5.73
N ILE A 92 -2.14 11.30 5.77
CA ILE A 92 -2.97 11.08 4.58
C ILE A 92 -3.38 12.41 3.96
N ALA A 93 -3.84 13.34 4.78
CA ALA A 93 -4.28 14.66 4.30
C ALA A 93 -3.13 15.47 3.72
N SER A 94 -1.98 15.49 4.41
CA SER A 94 -0.81 16.29 3.99
C SER A 94 -0.17 15.77 2.70
N HIS A 95 -0.11 14.46 2.54
CA HIS A 95 0.56 13.83 1.40
C HIS A 95 -0.40 13.37 0.31
N ARG A 96 -1.70 13.49 0.53
CA ARG A 96 -2.76 13.09 -0.43
C ARG A 96 -2.62 11.65 -0.90
N VAL A 97 -2.26 10.78 0.02
CA VAL A 97 -2.14 9.34 -0.28
C VAL A 97 -3.37 8.60 0.22
N ARG A 98 -3.69 7.49 -0.43
CA ARG A 98 -4.84 6.64 -0.06
C ARG A 98 -4.42 5.35 0.61
N HIS A 99 -3.13 5.01 0.53
CA HIS A 99 -2.57 3.78 1.06
C HIS A 99 -1.31 4.12 1.83
N LEU A 100 -1.25 3.73 3.09
CA LEU A 100 -0.08 3.90 3.94
C LEU A 100 0.43 2.53 4.35
N PRO A 101 1.57 2.08 3.84
CA PRO A 101 2.23 0.92 4.40
C PRO A 101 2.59 1.19 5.85
N VAL A 102 2.29 0.21 6.71
CA VAL A 102 2.54 0.30 8.15
C VAL A 102 3.77 -0.52 8.47
N VAL A 103 4.69 0.08 9.24
CA VAL A 103 5.97 -0.55 9.57
C VAL A 103 6.17 -0.66 11.08
N ASP A 104 7.03 -1.60 11.46
CA ASP A 104 7.47 -1.76 12.84
C ASP A 104 8.73 -0.93 13.10
N ARG A 105 9.33 -1.10 14.28
CA ARG A 105 10.54 -0.35 14.66
C ARG A 105 11.76 -0.66 13.80
N GLN A 106 11.78 -1.83 13.15
CA GLN A 106 12.85 -2.22 12.23
C GLN A 106 12.54 -1.84 10.78
N GLU A 107 11.51 -1.02 10.54
CA GLU A 107 11.07 -0.61 9.20
C GLU A 107 10.53 -1.76 8.35
N LYS A 108 10.13 -2.86 8.97
CA LYS A 108 9.52 -3.98 8.25
C LYS A 108 8.02 -3.77 8.11
N ILE A 109 7.48 -4.20 6.98
CA ILE A 109 6.03 -4.08 6.71
C ILE A 109 5.26 -5.01 7.64
N VAL A 110 4.30 -4.45 8.37
CA VAL A 110 3.43 -5.20 9.28
C VAL A 110 1.95 -5.02 8.97
N GLY A 111 1.62 -4.08 8.09
CA GLY A 111 0.24 -3.83 7.74
C GLY A 111 0.10 -2.80 6.64
N LEU A 112 -1.15 -2.53 6.28
CA LEU A 112 -1.50 -1.50 5.32
C LEU A 112 -2.71 -0.75 5.84
N LEU A 113 -2.62 0.57 5.84
CA LEU A 113 -3.74 1.43 6.20
C LEU A 113 -4.26 2.13 4.96
N SER A 114 -5.53 1.94 4.64
CA SER A 114 -6.14 2.57 3.48
C SER A 114 -7.16 3.61 3.92
N MET A 115 -7.44 4.56 3.03
CA MET A 115 -8.51 5.54 3.26
C MET A 115 -9.83 4.84 3.53
N ARG A 116 -10.09 3.72 2.85
CA ARG A 116 -11.31 2.94 3.04
C ARG A 116 -11.42 2.39 4.46
N ALA A 117 -10.32 1.89 5.03
CA ALA A 117 -10.31 1.38 6.40
C ALA A 117 -10.67 2.47 7.40
N PHE A 118 -10.18 3.69 7.16
CA PHE A 118 -10.55 4.86 7.98
C PHE A 118 -12.04 5.15 7.92
N LEU A 119 -12.59 5.19 6.71
CA LEU A 119 -14.00 5.49 6.53
C LEU A 119 -14.87 4.42 7.18
N ASP A 120 -14.48 3.15 7.04
CA ASP A 120 -15.20 2.05 7.66
C ASP A 120 -15.21 2.22 9.19
N GLU A 121 -14.08 2.59 9.78
CA GLU A 121 -13.97 2.79 11.23
C GLU A 121 -14.82 3.98 11.68
N LEU A 122 -14.74 5.11 10.96
CA LEU A 122 -15.49 6.32 11.29
C LEU A 122 -17.00 6.11 11.24
N PHE A 123 -17.48 5.33 10.28
CA PHE A 123 -18.92 5.12 10.08
C PHE A 123 -19.41 3.80 10.65
N GLY A 124 -18.56 3.04 11.34
CA GLY A 124 -18.95 1.77 11.93
C GLY A 124 -19.33 0.71 10.92
N ILE A 125 -18.83 0.81 9.69
CA ILE A 125 -19.13 -0.14 8.63
C ILE A 125 -18.31 -1.40 8.84
N LYS A 126 -18.99 -2.55 8.95
CA LYS A 126 -18.33 -3.83 9.07
C LYS A 126 -18.20 -4.47 7.69
N LYS A 127 -17.04 -5.03 7.41
CA LYS A 127 -16.84 -5.83 6.21
C LYS A 127 -17.63 -7.11 6.35
N MET A 128 -18.41 -7.40 5.33
CA MET A 128 -19.10 -8.68 5.23
C MET A 128 -18.27 -9.63 4.38
#